data_41861521e97612386301b79dcc87937d
#
_entry.id   41861521e97612386301b79dcc87937d
#
_cell.length_a   1.000
_cell.length_b   1.000
_cell.length_c   1.000
_cell.angle_alpha   90.00
_cell.angle_beta   90.00
_cell.angle_gamma   90.00
#
_symmetry.space_group_name_H-M   'P 1'
#
loop_
_entity.id
_entity.type
_entity.pdbx_description
1 polymer ?
#
loop_
_entity_poly.entity_id
_entity_poly.type
_entity_poly.pdbx_seq_one_letter_code
_entity_poly.pdbx_strand_id
1 'polypeptide(L)'
;MNTQTFKQLQFDEIREQTARYARSDYAKQTLQTIQPATGLETVKTWQQETAEARVILESQQHVPFMGLDRIERLTSQISKGQILMPSELIDYADFLRSSRLIRRFFEKNQFQTPLLYKYTQILPSLDSIEYAIYETIQHQKVADTASRTLKKVRRSIAEKEKEIQEKLRKFLRHPENKTKIQENMVVKKGEHYTVPIKAAYKNQIKGTIIEQSSRGTTVFVEPASAAKLNEEILYLHQEELAEEYQILAELTGRIAEQDTAVKQMIDTITALDLIFARGKYSREIGGHSPNINKEERLVIRNGKHPLLGSDAKPLNLSMGSTYRGIIITGANAGGKTVVLKTAGLFCLMVMFGLQIPAEPDSDIPVFEQIFADIGDQQSMANSLSTFSGHVHNLAGILNKTKRHTLVLLDEIGSGTEPNEGAALAIAVMEELYQKGALIIATTHYGEIKRFAREHEDFSPAAMRFDKEKLQPLYQLLIGETGESQALWIAQKMNIDNRIIKKSQEYLQHKTFSTKRKEFAQQAAVQEKEAVKLLHTGDRVLLTDDQSYGILYRDEGKDQVLVYQNNEMKEVFRKRVQLSVPWEELYPADYDLESLFVSFEERKKARDLKRGSKKARKMLDKEAKKRQN
;
A
#
# COMPACT_ATOMS: atom_id res chain seq x y z
N MET A 1 8.54 -10.32 16.13
CA MET A 1 7.71 -9.10 16.02
C MET A 1 6.49 -9.42 15.17
N ASN A 2 5.34 -8.78 15.38
CA ASN A 2 4.14 -9.10 14.61
C ASN A 2 3.88 -8.04 13.51
N THR A 3 3.19 -8.46 12.46
CA THR A 3 2.83 -7.58 11.31
C THR A 3 1.92 -6.42 11.72
N GLN A 4 1.11 -6.57 12.75
CA GLN A 4 0.24 -5.51 13.26
C GLN A 4 1.06 -4.35 13.82
N THR A 5 2.12 -4.63 14.59
CA THR A 5 3.06 -3.60 15.09
C THR A 5 3.72 -2.82 13.96
N PHE A 6 4.14 -3.50 12.88
CA PHE A 6 4.75 -2.83 11.72
C PHE A 6 3.78 -1.85 11.06
N LYS A 7 2.53 -2.27 10.86
CA LYS A 7 1.49 -1.40 10.30
C LYS A 7 1.18 -0.21 11.20
N GLN A 8 1.03 -0.43 12.52
CA GLN A 8 0.71 0.63 13.48
C GLN A 8 1.83 1.66 13.60
N LEU A 9 3.10 1.23 13.52
CA LEU A 9 4.28 2.08 13.53
C LEU A 9 4.67 2.61 12.15
N GLN A 10 3.91 2.31 11.10
CA GLN A 10 4.17 2.72 9.71
C GLN A 10 5.53 2.22 9.18
N PHE A 11 6.03 1.10 9.70
CA PHE A 11 7.31 0.54 9.29
C PHE A 11 7.23 -0.06 7.88
N ASP A 12 6.07 -0.58 7.46
CA ASP A 12 5.86 -1.09 6.11
C ASP A 12 6.03 0.00 5.04
N GLU A 13 5.63 1.25 5.35
CA GLU A 13 5.85 2.40 4.49
C GLU A 13 7.34 2.74 4.36
N ILE A 14 8.10 2.64 5.46
CA ILE A 14 9.57 2.82 5.44
C ILE A 14 10.24 1.74 4.58
N ARG A 15 9.80 0.48 4.70
CA ARG A 15 10.31 -0.63 3.88
C ARG A 15 10.03 -0.40 2.41
N GLU A 16 8.81 0.02 2.07
CA GLU A 16 8.44 0.34 0.70
C GLU A 16 9.27 1.50 0.13
N GLN A 17 9.42 2.60 0.88
CA GLN A 17 10.25 3.72 0.46
C GLN A 17 11.72 3.30 0.29
N THR A 18 12.27 2.48 1.19
CA THR A 18 13.62 1.95 1.06
C THR A 18 13.77 1.08 -0.19
N ALA A 19 12.79 0.22 -0.47
CA ALA A 19 12.78 -0.67 -1.62
C ALA A 19 12.82 0.08 -2.97
N ARG A 20 12.31 1.30 -3.06
CA ARG A 20 12.37 2.13 -4.28
C ARG A 20 13.81 2.48 -4.71
N TYR A 21 14.76 2.43 -3.78
CA TYR A 21 16.17 2.67 -4.07
C TYR A 21 16.94 1.45 -4.53
N ALA A 22 16.41 0.24 -4.37
CA ALA A 22 16.99 -0.98 -4.89
C ALA A 22 16.78 -1.09 -6.40
N ARG A 23 17.74 -1.67 -7.10
CA ARG A 23 17.69 -1.88 -8.55
C ARG A 23 17.11 -3.25 -8.89
N SER A 24 17.55 -4.32 -8.22
CA SER A 24 17.06 -5.66 -8.46
C SER A 24 15.67 -5.87 -7.84
N ASP A 25 14.81 -6.63 -8.52
CA ASP A 25 13.48 -6.96 -8.00
C ASP A 25 13.56 -7.85 -6.77
N TYR A 26 14.58 -8.70 -6.69
CA TYR A 26 14.84 -9.53 -5.52
C TYR A 26 15.23 -8.70 -4.29
N ALA A 27 16.10 -7.69 -4.44
CA ALA A 27 16.41 -6.78 -3.33
C ALA A 27 15.17 -5.99 -2.88
N LYS A 28 14.30 -5.56 -3.80
CA LYS A 28 13.04 -4.91 -3.46
C LYS A 28 12.14 -5.83 -2.64
N GLN A 29 11.93 -7.07 -3.08
CA GLN A 29 11.13 -8.06 -2.37
C GLN A 29 11.74 -8.41 -1.00
N THR A 30 13.06 -8.57 -0.94
CA THR A 30 13.78 -8.83 0.31
C THR A 30 13.58 -7.70 1.30
N LEU A 31 13.71 -6.44 0.88
CA LEU A 31 13.47 -5.27 1.75
C LEU A 31 12.03 -5.21 2.28
N GLN A 32 11.05 -5.72 1.53
CA GLN A 32 9.66 -5.78 1.95
C GLN A 32 9.36 -6.94 2.92
N THR A 33 10.15 -8.01 2.90
CA THR A 33 9.87 -9.23 3.65
C THR A 33 10.81 -9.48 4.83
N ILE A 34 12.08 -9.05 4.74
CA ILE A 34 13.08 -9.24 5.78
C ILE A 34 12.62 -8.61 7.11
N GLN A 35 12.83 -9.33 8.21
CA GLN A 35 12.48 -8.86 9.55
C GLN A 35 13.63 -8.04 10.15
N PRO A 36 13.32 -7.03 11.00
CA PRO A 36 14.33 -6.37 11.80
C PRO A 36 15.11 -7.38 12.64
N ALA A 37 16.43 -7.25 12.68
CA ALA A 37 17.30 -8.17 13.42
C ALA A 37 17.17 -7.93 14.94
N THR A 38 17.19 -9.02 15.71
CA THR A 38 17.12 -8.99 17.17
C THR A 38 18.48 -9.27 17.85
N GLY A 39 19.48 -9.63 17.06
CA GLY A 39 20.85 -9.85 17.54
C GLY A 39 21.68 -8.57 17.48
N LEU A 40 22.30 -8.19 18.59
CA LEU A 40 23.11 -6.95 18.70
C LEU A 40 24.19 -6.88 17.62
N GLU A 41 24.97 -7.94 17.43
CA GLU A 41 26.08 -7.95 16.46
C GLU A 41 25.56 -7.88 15.01
N THR A 42 24.42 -8.48 14.71
CA THR A 42 23.79 -8.38 13.39
C THR A 42 23.34 -6.95 13.11
N VAL A 43 22.71 -6.30 14.10
CA VAL A 43 22.27 -4.90 13.98
C VAL A 43 23.47 -3.98 13.79
N LYS A 44 24.53 -4.15 14.56
CA LYS A 44 25.80 -3.38 14.40
C LYS A 44 26.39 -3.57 13.01
N THR A 45 26.44 -4.80 12.52
CA THR A 45 26.94 -5.11 11.17
C THR A 45 26.10 -4.40 10.12
N TRP A 46 24.76 -4.49 10.19
CA TRP A 46 23.88 -3.82 9.23
C TRP A 46 23.98 -2.30 9.27
N GLN A 47 24.19 -1.73 10.45
CA GLN A 47 24.43 -0.28 10.60
C GLN A 47 25.79 0.13 10.00
N GLN A 48 26.83 -0.69 10.20
CA GLN A 48 28.14 -0.45 9.62
C GLN A 48 28.11 -0.55 8.09
N GLU A 49 27.41 -1.57 7.52
CA GLU A 49 27.19 -1.70 6.08
C GLU A 49 26.56 -0.44 5.50
N THR A 50 25.50 0.05 6.16
CA THR A 50 24.79 1.25 5.72
C THR A 50 25.65 2.51 5.86
N ALA A 51 26.45 2.61 6.90
CA ALA A 51 27.40 3.71 7.10
C ALA A 51 28.48 3.71 6.00
N GLU A 52 29.07 2.56 5.67
CA GLU A 52 30.06 2.44 4.59
C GLU A 52 29.44 2.76 3.22
N ALA A 53 28.21 2.31 2.95
CA ALA A 53 27.52 2.66 1.72
C ALA A 53 27.29 4.18 1.62
N ARG A 54 26.97 4.84 2.74
CA ARG A 54 26.80 6.29 2.77
C ARG A 54 28.08 7.05 2.47
N VAL A 55 29.22 6.60 2.99
CA VAL A 55 30.53 7.21 2.66
C VAL A 55 30.74 7.27 1.15
N ILE A 56 30.43 6.17 0.44
CA ILE A 56 30.49 6.14 -1.04
C ILE A 56 29.49 7.12 -1.68
N LEU A 57 28.25 7.13 -1.19
CA LEU A 57 27.18 7.99 -1.73
C LEU A 57 27.47 9.49 -1.50
N GLU A 58 28.10 9.85 -0.40
CA GLU A 58 28.48 11.22 -0.05
C GLU A 58 29.69 11.70 -0.87
N SER A 59 30.62 10.79 -1.22
CA SER A 59 31.73 11.08 -2.12
C SER A 59 31.32 11.22 -3.60
N GLN A 60 30.00 11.18 -3.91
CA GLN A 60 29.43 11.24 -5.25
C GLN A 60 29.91 10.11 -6.17
N GLN A 61 30.43 9.02 -5.63
CA GLN A 61 30.77 7.84 -6.38
C GLN A 61 29.53 6.96 -6.57
N HIS A 62 29.53 6.22 -7.69
CA HIS A 62 28.44 5.31 -8.03
C HIS A 62 28.96 3.89 -8.19
N VAL A 63 28.37 2.96 -7.45
CA VAL A 63 28.65 1.53 -7.65
C VAL A 63 28.07 1.10 -9.00
N PRO A 64 28.86 0.42 -9.85
CA PRO A 64 28.46 0.09 -11.22
C PRO A 64 27.53 -1.13 -11.26
N PHE A 65 26.33 -1.02 -10.71
CA PHE A 65 25.29 -2.05 -10.83
C PHE A 65 24.70 -2.05 -12.24
N MET A 66 24.90 -3.14 -13.01
CA MET A 66 24.35 -3.34 -14.36
C MET A 66 23.75 -4.73 -14.46
N GLY A 67 22.72 -4.93 -15.28
CA GLY A 67 22.12 -6.23 -15.60
C GLY A 67 21.37 -6.93 -14.47
N LEU A 68 21.14 -6.28 -13.31
CA LEU A 68 20.50 -6.88 -12.13
C LEU A 68 19.01 -7.16 -12.29
N ASP A 69 18.33 -6.36 -13.07
CA ASP A 69 16.86 -6.40 -13.24
C ASP A 69 16.37 -7.66 -13.98
N ARG A 70 17.24 -8.35 -14.73
CA ARG A 70 16.88 -9.51 -15.56
C ARG A 70 17.63 -10.78 -15.24
N ILE A 71 18.73 -10.70 -14.47
CA ILE A 71 19.67 -11.81 -14.30
C ILE A 71 19.03 -13.08 -13.75
N GLU A 72 18.11 -12.95 -12.77
CA GLU A 72 17.44 -14.10 -12.16
C GLU A 72 16.56 -14.85 -13.17
N ARG A 73 15.82 -14.09 -14.00
CA ARG A 73 14.99 -14.67 -15.06
C ARG A 73 15.87 -15.41 -16.06
N LEU A 74 16.97 -14.81 -16.51
CA LEU A 74 17.89 -15.41 -17.46
C LEU A 74 18.54 -16.67 -16.88
N THR A 75 18.96 -16.64 -15.63
CA THR A 75 19.50 -17.81 -14.93
C THR A 75 18.46 -18.94 -14.80
N SER A 76 17.20 -18.59 -14.52
CA SER A 76 16.10 -19.56 -14.52
C SER A 76 15.80 -20.16 -15.91
N GLN A 77 15.95 -19.38 -16.98
CA GLN A 77 15.82 -19.89 -18.35
C GLN A 77 16.94 -20.92 -18.66
N ILE A 78 18.19 -20.60 -18.32
CA ILE A 78 19.35 -21.50 -18.50
C ILE A 78 19.14 -22.81 -17.72
N SER A 79 18.69 -22.73 -16.46
CA SER A 79 18.47 -23.93 -15.63
C SER A 79 17.35 -24.84 -16.20
N LYS A 80 16.45 -24.31 -17.02
CA LYS A 80 15.42 -25.06 -17.75
C LYS A 80 15.88 -25.55 -19.11
N GLY A 81 17.15 -25.38 -19.45
CA GLY A 81 17.74 -25.80 -20.72
C GLY A 81 17.39 -24.88 -21.91
N GLN A 82 16.92 -23.66 -21.65
CA GLN A 82 16.66 -22.68 -22.71
C GLN A 82 17.97 -22.01 -23.15
N ILE A 83 18.14 -21.82 -24.45
CA ILE A 83 19.27 -21.09 -25.02
C ILE A 83 18.92 -19.60 -25.02
N LEU A 84 19.87 -18.80 -24.56
CA LEU A 84 19.70 -17.34 -24.50
C LEU A 84 19.88 -16.73 -25.90
N MET A 85 19.05 -15.77 -26.21
CA MET A 85 19.13 -14.96 -27.44
C MET A 85 20.28 -13.94 -27.34
N PRO A 86 20.75 -13.38 -28.47
CA PRO A 86 21.89 -12.44 -28.47
C PRO A 86 21.72 -11.26 -27.50
N SER A 87 20.53 -10.64 -27.43
CA SER A 87 20.25 -9.55 -26.49
C SER A 87 20.29 -10.00 -25.02
N GLU A 88 19.83 -11.22 -24.74
CA GLU A 88 19.84 -11.80 -23.40
C GLU A 88 21.26 -12.16 -22.94
N LEU A 89 22.10 -12.65 -23.87
CA LEU A 89 23.53 -12.87 -23.60
C LEU A 89 24.26 -11.54 -23.29
N ILE A 90 23.93 -10.44 -23.97
CA ILE A 90 24.51 -9.14 -23.67
C ILE A 90 24.05 -8.67 -22.27
N ASP A 91 22.76 -8.78 -21.92
CA ASP A 91 22.28 -8.48 -20.56
C ASP A 91 23.06 -9.31 -19.52
N TYR A 92 23.33 -10.57 -19.83
CA TYR A 92 24.11 -11.46 -18.96
C TYR A 92 25.58 -11.01 -18.85
N ALA A 93 26.21 -10.66 -19.96
CA ALA A 93 27.58 -10.15 -19.99
C ALA A 93 27.72 -8.82 -19.23
N ASP A 94 26.72 -7.93 -19.32
CA ASP A 94 26.66 -6.70 -18.56
C ASP A 94 26.61 -6.97 -17.04
N PHE A 95 25.90 -8.02 -16.60
CA PHE A 95 25.93 -8.45 -15.21
C PHE A 95 27.31 -8.98 -14.79
N LEU A 96 27.97 -9.83 -15.61
CA LEU A 96 29.32 -10.32 -15.33
C LEU A 96 30.32 -9.16 -15.24
N ARG A 97 30.22 -8.21 -16.18
CA ARG A 97 31.03 -6.99 -16.18
C ARG A 97 30.77 -6.15 -14.92
N SER A 98 29.51 -6.01 -14.51
CA SER A 98 29.15 -5.33 -13.27
C SER A 98 29.87 -5.94 -12.08
N SER A 99 29.83 -7.26 -11.93
CA SER A 99 30.54 -8.00 -10.87
C SER A 99 32.05 -7.68 -10.84
N ARG A 100 32.71 -7.76 -12.00
CA ARG A 100 34.14 -7.43 -12.14
C ARG A 100 34.45 -5.99 -11.77
N LEU A 101 33.59 -5.04 -12.21
CA LEU A 101 33.75 -3.61 -11.91
C LEU A 101 33.45 -3.31 -10.44
N ILE A 102 32.46 -3.95 -9.81
CA ILE A 102 32.16 -3.83 -8.38
C ILE A 102 33.36 -4.29 -7.55
N ARG A 103 33.95 -5.45 -7.86
CA ARG A 103 35.16 -5.93 -7.17
C ARG A 103 36.29 -4.89 -7.21
N ARG A 104 36.60 -4.37 -8.41
CA ARG A 104 37.63 -3.33 -8.59
C ARG A 104 37.28 -2.01 -7.89
N PHE A 105 36.00 -1.66 -7.87
CA PHE A 105 35.54 -0.46 -7.21
C PHE A 105 35.79 -0.52 -5.69
N PHE A 106 35.41 -1.62 -5.04
CA PHE A 106 35.62 -1.78 -3.60
C PHE A 106 37.10 -2.03 -3.25
N GLU A 107 37.87 -2.63 -4.12
CA GLU A 107 39.34 -2.74 -3.96
C GLU A 107 39.98 -1.35 -3.85
N LYS A 108 39.59 -0.41 -4.70
CA LYS A 108 40.05 0.99 -4.63
C LYS A 108 39.58 1.74 -3.37
N ASN A 109 38.41 1.39 -2.86
CA ASN A 109 37.79 2.05 -1.71
C ASN A 109 37.97 1.24 -0.39
N GLN A 110 38.82 0.22 -0.36
CA GLN A 110 38.94 -0.74 0.75
C GLN A 110 39.18 -0.11 2.14
N PHE A 111 39.88 1.03 2.20
CA PHE A 111 40.15 1.72 3.45
C PHE A 111 38.93 2.48 3.99
N GLN A 112 38.05 2.92 3.12
CA GLN A 112 36.81 3.64 3.49
C GLN A 112 35.65 2.68 3.75
N THR A 113 35.66 1.51 3.11
CA THR A 113 34.56 0.53 3.15
C THR A 113 35.11 -0.90 3.37
N PRO A 114 35.78 -1.14 4.50
CA PRO A 114 36.48 -2.42 4.74
C PRO A 114 35.51 -3.62 4.83
N LEU A 115 34.27 -3.41 5.33
CA LEU A 115 33.27 -4.47 5.43
C LEU A 115 32.70 -4.82 4.05
N LEU A 116 32.32 -3.82 3.26
CA LEU A 116 31.81 -4.03 1.91
C LEU A 116 32.87 -4.60 0.98
N TYR A 117 34.12 -4.20 1.16
CA TYR A 117 35.24 -4.82 0.43
C TYR A 117 35.34 -6.33 0.71
N LYS A 118 35.21 -6.78 1.96
CA LYS A 118 35.19 -8.21 2.29
C LYS A 118 34.11 -8.98 1.54
N TYR A 119 32.91 -8.40 1.37
CA TYR A 119 31.84 -9.04 0.60
C TYR A 119 32.21 -9.22 -0.88
N THR A 120 32.98 -8.30 -1.44
CA THR A 120 33.38 -8.38 -2.84
C THR A 120 34.57 -9.33 -3.10
N GLN A 121 35.32 -9.69 -2.07
CA GLN A 121 36.43 -10.67 -2.21
C GLN A 121 35.95 -12.09 -2.55
N ILE A 122 34.70 -12.43 -2.19
CA ILE A 122 34.11 -13.73 -2.49
C ILE A 122 33.52 -13.82 -3.91
N LEU A 123 33.48 -12.71 -4.65
CA LEU A 123 32.94 -12.68 -6.01
C LEU A 123 33.86 -13.49 -6.95
N PRO A 124 33.35 -14.55 -7.59
CA PRO A 124 34.12 -15.31 -8.56
C PRO A 124 34.47 -14.48 -9.80
N SER A 125 35.54 -14.84 -10.50
CA SER A 125 35.91 -14.23 -11.78
C SER A 125 35.41 -15.08 -12.93
N LEU A 126 34.49 -14.53 -13.72
CA LEU A 126 33.97 -15.12 -14.95
C LEU A 126 34.31 -14.25 -16.17
N ASP A 127 35.46 -13.55 -16.11
CA ASP A 127 35.91 -12.60 -17.12
C ASP A 127 36.02 -13.26 -18.51
N SER A 128 36.43 -14.55 -18.59
CA SER A 128 36.51 -15.27 -19.85
C SER A 128 35.17 -15.45 -20.56
N ILE A 129 34.09 -15.65 -19.80
CA ILE A 129 32.73 -15.77 -20.33
C ILE A 129 32.22 -14.37 -20.76
N GLU A 130 32.45 -13.36 -19.94
CA GLU A 130 32.11 -11.95 -20.27
C GLU A 130 32.73 -11.56 -21.63
N TYR A 131 34.04 -11.76 -21.78
CA TYR A 131 34.74 -11.41 -23.02
C TYR A 131 34.28 -12.23 -24.20
N ALA A 132 34.08 -13.55 -24.03
CA ALA A 132 33.60 -14.43 -25.09
C ALA A 132 32.23 -13.96 -25.63
N ILE A 133 31.33 -13.54 -24.75
CA ILE A 133 30.03 -13.02 -25.17
C ILE A 133 30.19 -11.72 -25.96
N TYR A 134 30.93 -10.72 -25.45
CA TYR A 134 31.10 -9.43 -26.16
C TYR A 134 31.88 -9.59 -27.49
N GLU A 135 32.78 -10.53 -27.60
CA GLU A 135 33.47 -10.84 -28.85
C GLU A 135 32.52 -11.46 -29.88
N THR A 136 31.67 -12.38 -29.41
CA THR A 136 30.75 -13.15 -30.25
C THR A 136 29.49 -12.36 -30.64
N ILE A 137 28.99 -11.54 -29.75
CA ILE A 137 27.73 -10.79 -29.97
C ILE A 137 28.06 -9.31 -30.15
N GLN A 138 27.75 -8.77 -31.33
CA GLN A 138 27.93 -7.37 -31.68
C GLN A 138 26.61 -6.78 -32.23
N HIS A 139 26.25 -5.59 -31.81
CA HIS A 139 25.00 -4.94 -32.24
C HIS A 139 23.74 -5.82 -32.08
N GLN A 140 23.69 -6.62 -31.01
CA GLN A 140 22.60 -7.57 -30.70
C GLN A 140 22.44 -8.71 -31.74
N LYS A 141 23.48 -9.02 -32.47
CA LYS A 141 23.53 -10.12 -33.45
C LYS A 141 24.83 -10.91 -33.26
N VAL A 142 24.81 -12.16 -33.70
CA VAL A 142 26.04 -12.98 -33.76
C VAL A 142 26.97 -12.38 -34.81
N ALA A 143 28.20 -12.05 -34.39
CA ALA A 143 29.19 -11.43 -35.25
C ALA A 143 29.69 -12.42 -36.35
N ASP A 144 30.06 -11.88 -37.51
CA ASP A 144 30.63 -12.72 -38.59
C ASP A 144 31.93 -13.42 -38.17
N THR A 145 32.60 -12.86 -37.17
CA THR A 145 33.86 -13.40 -36.62
C THR A 145 33.62 -14.48 -35.56
N ALA A 146 32.38 -14.73 -35.16
CA ALA A 146 32.04 -15.70 -34.11
C ALA A 146 32.47 -17.12 -34.47
N SER A 147 32.35 -17.51 -35.74
CA SER A 147 32.91 -18.78 -36.24
C SER A 147 33.39 -18.63 -37.68
N ARG A 148 34.34 -19.52 -38.05
CA ARG A 148 34.81 -19.60 -39.45
C ARG A 148 33.70 -20.05 -40.40
N THR A 149 32.85 -20.95 -39.95
CA THR A 149 31.69 -21.47 -40.70
C THR A 149 30.70 -20.35 -40.97
N LEU A 150 30.26 -19.62 -39.95
CA LEU A 150 29.30 -18.49 -40.09
C LEU A 150 29.81 -17.43 -41.07
N LYS A 151 31.10 -17.06 -40.95
CA LYS A 151 31.73 -16.11 -41.86
C LYS A 151 31.70 -16.59 -43.32
N LYS A 152 31.98 -17.89 -43.56
CA LYS A 152 31.91 -18.49 -44.89
C LYS A 152 30.51 -18.52 -45.45
N VAL A 153 29.53 -18.94 -44.63
CA VAL A 153 28.11 -19.02 -45.02
C VAL A 153 27.60 -17.64 -45.41
N ARG A 154 27.79 -16.63 -44.56
CA ARG A 154 27.34 -15.23 -44.84
C ARG A 154 28.01 -14.65 -46.09
N ARG A 155 29.28 -14.92 -46.29
CA ARG A 155 29.95 -14.54 -47.53
C ARG A 155 29.33 -15.22 -48.74
N SER A 156 29.02 -16.52 -48.67
CA SER A 156 28.37 -17.28 -49.76
C SER A 156 26.95 -16.72 -50.01
N ILE A 157 26.19 -16.37 -48.98
CA ILE A 157 24.88 -15.70 -49.13
C ILE A 157 25.04 -14.39 -49.91
N ALA A 158 25.94 -13.52 -49.50
CA ALA A 158 26.16 -12.24 -50.18
C ALA A 158 26.59 -12.38 -51.64
N GLU A 159 27.45 -13.37 -51.94
CA GLU A 159 27.87 -13.69 -53.33
C GLU A 159 26.66 -14.18 -54.16
N LYS A 160 25.84 -15.09 -53.61
CA LYS A 160 24.65 -15.60 -54.29
C LYS A 160 23.56 -14.57 -54.45
N GLU A 161 23.36 -13.72 -53.48
CA GLU A 161 22.41 -12.59 -53.55
C GLU A 161 22.80 -11.58 -54.64
N LYS A 162 24.09 -11.31 -54.81
CA LYS A 162 24.60 -10.48 -55.90
C LYS A 162 24.36 -11.17 -57.24
N GLU A 163 24.67 -12.46 -57.36
CA GLU A 163 24.48 -13.24 -58.59
C GLU A 163 23.00 -13.24 -59.05
N ILE A 164 22.08 -13.51 -58.09
CA ILE A 164 20.65 -13.54 -58.42
C ILE A 164 20.12 -12.17 -58.82
N GLN A 165 20.54 -11.11 -58.13
CA GLN A 165 20.15 -9.74 -58.48
C GLN A 165 20.61 -9.38 -59.89
N GLU A 166 21.85 -9.72 -60.28
CA GLU A 166 22.35 -9.48 -61.62
C GLU A 166 21.55 -10.28 -62.67
N LYS A 167 21.25 -11.52 -62.40
CA LYS A 167 20.49 -12.39 -63.26
C LYS A 167 19.06 -11.89 -63.47
N LEU A 168 18.39 -11.48 -62.42
CA LEU A 168 17.06 -10.89 -62.47
C LEU A 168 17.04 -9.52 -63.13
N ARG A 169 18.08 -8.68 -62.98
CA ARG A 169 18.23 -7.41 -63.72
C ARG A 169 18.39 -7.66 -65.23
N LYS A 170 19.12 -8.71 -65.65
CA LYS A 170 19.21 -9.11 -67.05
C LYS A 170 17.83 -9.57 -67.54
N PHE A 171 17.10 -10.35 -66.78
CA PHE A 171 15.75 -10.77 -67.12
C PHE A 171 14.78 -9.60 -67.33
N LEU A 172 14.83 -8.58 -66.45
CA LEU A 172 14.04 -7.38 -66.51
C LEU A 172 14.35 -6.53 -67.76
N ARG A 173 15.62 -6.51 -68.22
CA ARG A 173 16.07 -5.73 -69.41
C ARG A 173 15.81 -6.43 -70.73
N HIS A 174 15.44 -7.75 -70.70
CA HIS A 174 15.24 -8.49 -71.93
C HIS A 174 14.05 -7.94 -72.71
N PRO A 175 14.16 -7.67 -74.05
CA PRO A 175 13.09 -7.05 -74.85
C PRO A 175 11.74 -7.74 -74.76
N GLU A 176 11.70 -9.07 -74.77
CA GLU A 176 10.46 -9.88 -74.67
C GLU A 176 9.71 -9.76 -73.35
N ASN A 177 10.40 -9.32 -72.29
CA ASN A 177 9.82 -9.20 -70.95
C ASN A 177 9.33 -7.80 -70.67
N LYS A 178 9.82 -6.74 -71.32
CA LYS A 178 9.51 -5.34 -71.06
C LYS A 178 8.01 -5.02 -71.00
N THR A 179 7.22 -5.62 -71.86
CA THR A 179 5.78 -5.38 -71.94
C THR A 179 5.01 -6.08 -70.83
N LYS A 180 5.58 -7.16 -70.27
CA LYS A 180 4.98 -8.04 -69.25
C LYS A 180 5.28 -7.57 -67.84
N ILE A 181 6.37 -6.79 -67.65
CA ILE A 181 6.79 -6.29 -66.36
C ILE A 181 5.90 -5.17 -65.88
N GLN A 182 5.50 -5.19 -64.62
CA GLN A 182 4.74 -4.12 -63.96
C GLN A 182 5.68 -3.00 -63.52
N GLU A 183 6.79 -3.37 -62.84
CA GLU A 183 7.81 -2.47 -62.34
C GLU A 183 9.20 -3.04 -62.62
N ASN A 184 10.15 -2.17 -63.08
CA ASN A 184 11.48 -2.61 -63.48
C ASN A 184 12.45 -2.69 -62.25
N MET A 185 12.05 -3.55 -61.28
CA MET A 185 12.81 -3.79 -60.06
C MET A 185 12.79 -5.25 -59.63
N VAL A 186 13.78 -5.66 -58.87
CA VAL A 186 13.82 -6.97 -58.18
C VAL A 186 13.20 -6.77 -56.79
N VAL A 187 12.30 -7.66 -56.40
CA VAL A 187 11.61 -7.59 -55.11
C VAL A 187 11.80 -8.91 -54.36
N LYS A 188 12.23 -8.84 -53.10
CA LYS A 188 12.25 -10.01 -52.20
C LYS A 188 10.85 -10.20 -51.62
N LYS A 189 10.24 -11.37 -51.84
CA LYS A 189 8.93 -11.80 -51.30
C LYS A 189 9.13 -13.07 -50.49
N GLY A 190 8.93 -12.95 -49.16
CA GLY A 190 9.42 -13.99 -48.24
C GLY A 190 10.91 -14.18 -48.41
N GLU A 191 11.35 -15.41 -48.62
CA GLU A 191 12.77 -15.76 -48.87
C GLU A 191 13.15 -15.80 -50.35
N HIS A 192 12.21 -15.46 -51.29
CA HIS A 192 12.44 -15.55 -52.72
C HIS A 192 12.71 -14.18 -53.36
N TYR A 193 13.74 -14.08 -54.18
CA TYR A 193 13.93 -12.95 -55.08
C TYR A 193 13.02 -13.11 -56.31
N THR A 194 12.15 -12.15 -56.53
CA THR A 194 11.07 -12.18 -57.54
C THR A 194 11.13 -10.96 -58.42
N VAL A 195 10.35 -10.99 -59.52
CA VAL A 195 10.07 -9.87 -60.39
C VAL A 195 8.57 -9.57 -60.45
N PRO A 196 8.14 -8.32 -60.36
CA PRO A 196 6.73 -7.92 -60.42
C PRO A 196 6.24 -7.95 -61.88
N ILE A 197 5.28 -8.83 -62.20
CA ILE A 197 4.69 -9.07 -63.50
C ILE A 197 3.22 -8.62 -63.48
N LYS A 198 2.76 -8.02 -64.60
CA LYS A 198 1.33 -7.71 -64.77
C LYS A 198 0.52 -9.01 -64.72
N ALA A 199 -0.55 -9.09 -63.97
CA ALA A 199 -1.34 -10.29 -63.77
C ALA A 199 -1.86 -10.92 -65.08
N ALA A 200 -2.09 -10.10 -66.10
CA ALA A 200 -2.49 -10.56 -67.43
C ALA A 200 -1.45 -11.45 -68.14
N TYR A 201 -0.19 -11.33 -67.78
CA TYR A 201 0.92 -12.07 -68.39
C TYR A 201 1.48 -13.18 -67.50
N LYS A 202 0.85 -13.48 -66.36
CA LYS A 202 1.34 -14.47 -65.38
C LYS A 202 1.70 -15.83 -65.99
N ASN A 203 0.92 -16.31 -66.98
CA ASN A 203 1.15 -17.61 -67.62
C ASN A 203 2.16 -17.55 -68.77
N GLN A 204 2.67 -16.37 -69.15
CA GLN A 204 3.60 -16.23 -70.25
C GLN A 204 5.08 -16.11 -69.77
N ILE A 205 5.28 -16.10 -68.46
CA ILE A 205 6.60 -16.16 -67.83
C ILE A 205 6.84 -17.55 -67.30
N LYS A 206 7.90 -18.17 -67.71
CA LYS A 206 8.34 -19.48 -67.16
C LYS A 206 8.89 -19.23 -65.74
N GLY A 207 8.14 -19.62 -64.73
CA GLY A 207 8.52 -19.44 -63.32
C GLY A 207 7.37 -19.76 -62.38
N THR A 208 7.63 -19.61 -61.07
CA THR A 208 6.68 -19.84 -59.97
C THR A 208 6.10 -18.54 -59.46
N ILE A 209 4.80 -18.47 -59.33
CA ILE A 209 4.14 -17.32 -58.67
C ILE A 209 4.29 -17.48 -57.17
N ILE A 210 5.00 -16.53 -56.53
CA ILE A 210 5.24 -16.57 -55.08
C ILE A 210 4.11 -15.85 -54.36
N GLU A 211 3.69 -14.67 -54.88
CA GLU A 211 2.69 -13.83 -54.22
C GLU A 211 1.90 -13.03 -55.29
N GLN A 212 0.70 -12.60 -54.92
CA GLN A 212 -0.11 -11.67 -55.72
C GLN A 212 -0.40 -10.42 -54.89
N SER A 213 -0.35 -9.25 -55.54
CA SER A 213 -0.68 -7.99 -54.87
C SER A 213 -2.14 -7.95 -54.41
N SER A 214 -2.43 -7.21 -53.35
CA SER A 214 -3.78 -7.07 -52.78
C SER A 214 -4.87 -6.61 -53.79
N ARG A 215 -4.47 -5.85 -54.80
CA ARG A 215 -5.35 -5.40 -55.89
C ARG A 215 -5.47 -6.40 -57.04
N GLY A 216 -4.76 -7.50 -57.01
CA GLY A 216 -4.78 -8.52 -58.05
C GLY A 216 -4.13 -8.13 -59.39
N THR A 217 -3.60 -6.93 -59.53
CA THR A 217 -3.02 -6.40 -60.79
C THR A 217 -1.59 -6.83 -61.05
N THR A 218 -0.85 -7.20 -59.99
CA THR A 218 0.57 -7.59 -60.04
C THR A 218 0.77 -8.95 -59.42
N VAL A 219 1.55 -9.80 -60.04
CA VAL A 219 2.01 -11.07 -59.51
C VAL A 219 3.53 -11.03 -59.35
N PHE A 220 4.04 -11.50 -58.21
CA PHE A 220 5.47 -11.62 -57.96
C PHE A 220 5.92 -13.02 -58.39
N VAL A 221 6.67 -13.06 -59.49
CA VAL A 221 7.08 -14.30 -60.10
C VAL A 221 8.56 -14.54 -59.83
N GLU A 222 8.90 -15.73 -59.42
CA GLU A 222 10.25 -16.25 -59.43
C GLU A 222 10.50 -16.84 -60.81
N PRO A 223 11.33 -16.24 -61.65
CA PRO A 223 11.65 -16.83 -62.96
C PRO A 223 12.38 -18.16 -62.83
N ALA A 224 12.05 -19.11 -63.68
CA ALA A 224 12.73 -20.43 -63.68
C ALA A 224 14.26 -20.35 -63.76
N SER A 225 14.78 -19.29 -64.36
CA SER A 225 16.22 -19.02 -64.42
C SER A 225 16.84 -18.64 -63.06
N ALA A 226 16.01 -18.17 -62.09
CA ALA A 226 16.48 -17.75 -60.75
C ALA A 226 16.18 -18.81 -59.67
N ALA A 227 15.32 -19.79 -59.94
CA ALA A 227 14.84 -20.76 -58.97
C ALA A 227 15.96 -21.46 -58.21
N LYS A 228 16.97 -21.99 -58.95
CA LYS A 228 18.10 -22.68 -58.35
C LYS A 228 18.89 -21.77 -57.39
N LEU A 229 19.08 -20.49 -57.72
CA LEU A 229 19.79 -19.54 -56.84
C LEU A 229 18.97 -19.18 -55.60
N ASN A 230 17.64 -19.04 -55.72
CA ASN A 230 16.78 -18.84 -54.57
C ASN A 230 16.84 -20.06 -53.63
N GLU A 231 16.81 -21.27 -54.15
CA GLU A 231 16.91 -22.49 -53.37
C GLU A 231 18.29 -22.60 -52.67
N GLU A 232 19.38 -22.27 -53.37
CA GLU A 232 20.73 -22.22 -52.79
C GLU A 232 20.81 -21.15 -51.65
N ILE A 233 20.22 -19.98 -51.85
CA ILE A 233 20.16 -18.91 -50.83
C ILE A 233 19.34 -19.36 -49.62
N LEU A 234 18.18 -19.99 -49.84
CA LEU A 234 17.36 -20.52 -48.78
C LEU A 234 18.11 -21.56 -47.91
N TYR A 235 18.81 -22.49 -48.58
CA TYR A 235 19.63 -23.48 -47.89
C TYR A 235 20.73 -22.82 -47.05
N LEU A 236 21.43 -21.83 -47.59
CA LEU A 236 22.48 -21.10 -46.88
C LEU A 236 21.92 -20.31 -45.68
N HIS A 237 20.72 -19.74 -45.77
CA HIS A 237 20.08 -19.09 -44.62
C HIS A 237 19.71 -20.08 -43.52
N GLN A 238 19.29 -21.30 -43.86
CA GLN A 238 19.05 -22.36 -42.87
C GLN A 238 20.37 -22.80 -42.20
N GLU A 239 21.44 -22.89 -42.96
CA GLU A 239 22.78 -23.20 -42.45
C GLU A 239 23.28 -22.05 -41.52
N GLU A 240 23.04 -20.81 -41.90
CA GLU A 240 23.33 -19.62 -41.07
C GLU A 240 22.59 -19.71 -39.72
N LEU A 241 21.27 -19.95 -39.73
CA LEU A 241 20.46 -20.07 -38.51
C LEU A 241 20.91 -21.23 -37.61
N ALA A 242 21.27 -22.39 -38.21
CA ALA A 242 21.76 -23.53 -37.45
C ALA A 242 23.09 -23.23 -36.76
N GLU A 243 24.02 -22.57 -37.48
CA GLU A 243 25.32 -22.17 -36.94
C GLU A 243 25.17 -21.10 -35.83
N GLU A 244 24.30 -20.08 -36.05
CA GLU A 244 24.01 -19.10 -35.00
C GLU A 244 23.45 -19.75 -33.74
N TYR A 245 22.51 -20.68 -33.90
CA TYR A 245 21.91 -21.43 -32.80
C TYR A 245 22.96 -22.23 -32.03
N GLN A 246 23.89 -22.88 -32.74
CA GLN A 246 24.98 -23.64 -32.12
C GLN A 246 25.93 -22.76 -31.33
N ILE A 247 26.28 -21.57 -31.85
CA ILE A 247 27.11 -20.58 -31.16
C ILE A 247 26.44 -20.10 -29.89
N LEU A 248 25.12 -19.75 -29.95
CA LEU A 248 24.35 -19.31 -28.80
C LEU A 248 24.22 -20.43 -27.74
N ALA A 249 24.03 -21.68 -28.18
CA ALA A 249 23.97 -22.85 -27.31
C ALA A 249 25.30 -23.07 -26.58
N GLU A 250 26.43 -22.92 -27.27
CA GLU A 250 27.78 -23.06 -26.66
C GLU A 250 28.01 -21.98 -25.59
N LEU A 251 27.70 -20.70 -25.88
CA LEU A 251 27.84 -19.62 -24.91
C LEU A 251 26.92 -19.83 -23.69
N THR A 252 25.67 -20.22 -23.94
CA THR A 252 24.70 -20.52 -22.86
C THR A 252 25.18 -21.72 -22.03
N GLY A 253 25.72 -22.75 -22.67
CA GLY A 253 26.30 -23.92 -21.99
C GLY A 253 27.45 -23.55 -21.06
N ARG A 254 28.39 -22.71 -21.52
CA ARG A 254 29.50 -22.18 -20.70
C ARG A 254 29.01 -21.44 -19.45
N ILE A 255 27.91 -20.71 -19.57
CA ILE A 255 27.28 -20.06 -18.40
C ILE A 255 26.69 -21.13 -17.47
N ALA A 256 25.95 -22.10 -18.01
CA ALA A 256 25.33 -23.18 -17.25
C ALA A 256 26.35 -24.00 -16.42
N GLU A 257 27.54 -24.25 -16.95
CA GLU A 257 28.63 -24.91 -16.23
C GLU A 257 29.08 -24.15 -14.97
N GLN A 258 28.84 -22.84 -14.91
CA GLN A 258 29.22 -21.97 -13.80
C GLN A 258 28.04 -21.60 -12.90
N ASP A 259 26.94 -22.35 -12.88
CA ASP A 259 25.70 -22.05 -12.17
C ASP A 259 25.91 -21.68 -10.70
N THR A 260 26.73 -22.42 -9.97
CA THR A 260 27.05 -22.15 -8.57
C THR A 260 27.76 -20.80 -8.38
N ALA A 261 28.76 -20.52 -9.23
CA ALA A 261 29.48 -19.25 -9.20
C ALA A 261 28.59 -18.06 -9.53
N VAL A 262 27.72 -18.23 -10.52
CA VAL A 262 26.74 -17.19 -10.90
C VAL A 262 25.75 -16.93 -9.79
N LYS A 263 25.18 -17.95 -9.14
CA LYS A 263 24.29 -17.78 -7.98
C LYS A 263 24.97 -17.02 -6.85
N GLN A 264 26.20 -17.38 -6.52
CA GLN A 264 26.98 -16.65 -5.51
C GLN A 264 27.19 -15.18 -5.90
N MET A 265 27.41 -14.87 -7.18
CA MET A 265 27.52 -13.50 -7.66
C MET A 265 26.19 -12.75 -7.50
N ILE A 266 25.07 -13.36 -7.88
CA ILE A 266 23.74 -12.78 -7.75
C ILE A 266 23.45 -12.46 -6.29
N ASP A 267 23.66 -13.42 -5.38
CA ASP A 267 23.41 -13.24 -3.94
C ASP A 267 24.25 -12.09 -3.37
N THR A 268 25.55 -12.07 -3.71
CA THR A 268 26.47 -11.04 -3.20
C THR A 268 26.12 -9.65 -3.73
N ILE A 269 25.85 -9.52 -5.03
CA ILE A 269 25.55 -8.22 -5.65
C ILE A 269 24.16 -7.74 -5.20
N THR A 270 23.21 -8.64 -5.01
CA THR A 270 21.89 -8.32 -4.46
C THR A 270 21.99 -7.83 -3.01
N ALA A 271 22.84 -8.48 -2.19
CA ALA A 271 23.11 -7.99 -0.83
C ALA A 271 23.71 -6.58 -0.84
N LEU A 272 24.63 -6.28 -1.76
CA LEU A 272 25.16 -4.92 -1.93
C LEU A 272 24.08 -3.93 -2.38
N ASP A 273 23.21 -4.31 -3.33
CA ASP A 273 22.11 -3.46 -3.78
C ASP A 273 21.16 -3.11 -2.63
N LEU A 274 20.83 -4.09 -1.78
CA LEU A 274 20.04 -3.90 -0.57
C LEU A 274 20.72 -2.92 0.41
N ILE A 275 22.03 -3.08 0.64
CA ILE A 275 22.80 -2.20 1.51
C ILE A 275 22.80 -0.75 0.97
N PHE A 276 23.03 -0.59 -0.33
CA PHE A 276 22.99 0.71 -0.98
C PHE A 276 21.59 1.33 -1.00
N ALA A 277 20.53 0.54 -1.08
CA ALA A 277 19.16 1.02 -0.94
C ALA A 277 18.92 1.61 0.45
N ARG A 278 19.36 0.91 1.52
CA ARG A 278 19.34 1.44 2.91
C ARG A 278 20.14 2.73 3.02
N GLY A 279 21.35 2.77 2.46
CA GLY A 279 22.21 3.95 2.47
C GLY A 279 21.58 5.18 1.77
N LYS A 280 20.97 4.98 0.60
CA LYS A 280 20.29 6.04 -0.14
C LYS A 280 19.08 6.59 0.62
N TYR A 281 18.22 5.72 1.13
CA TYR A 281 17.07 6.13 1.93
C TYR A 281 17.52 6.86 3.20
N SER A 282 18.51 6.32 3.93
CA SER A 282 19.09 6.98 5.11
C SER A 282 19.65 8.37 4.80
N ARG A 283 20.25 8.55 3.61
CA ARG A 283 20.74 9.87 3.16
C ARG A 283 19.58 10.83 2.88
N GLU A 284 18.51 10.36 2.24
CA GLU A 284 17.35 11.20 1.90
C GLU A 284 16.66 11.76 3.14
N ILE A 285 16.47 10.93 4.16
CA ILE A 285 15.84 11.37 5.42
C ILE A 285 16.79 12.12 6.35
N GLY A 286 18.04 12.40 5.95
CA GLY A 286 19.05 13.03 6.82
C GLY A 286 19.41 12.18 8.03
N GLY A 287 19.41 10.86 7.88
CA GLY A 287 19.66 9.93 8.98
C GLY A 287 21.12 9.91 9.43
N HIS A 288 21.37 9.57 10.69
CA HIS A 288 22.68 9.30 11.29
C HIS A 288 22.66 7.95 11.99
N SER A 289 23.84 7.33 12.12
CA SER A 289 23.99 6.09 12.89
C SER A 289 23.95 6.44 14.38
N PRO A 290 22.98 5.95 15.15
CA PRO A 290 22.99 6.12 16.60
C PRO A 290 23.96 5.14 17.26
N ASN A 291 24.23 5.33 18.56
CA ASN A 291 24.82 4.30 19.38
C ASN A 291 23.84 3.14 19.57
N ILE A 292 24.34 1.91 19.54
CA ILE A 292 23.52 0.70 19.65
C ILE A 292 23.90 -0.03 20.93
N ASN A 293 22.89 -0.33 21.75
CA ASN A 293 23.10 -0.97 23.03
C ASN A 293 22.19 -2.18 23.27
N LYS A 294 22.49 -2.96 24.29
CA LYS A 294 21.69 -4.06 24.81
C LYS A 294 21.17 -3.78 26.24
N GLU A 295 21.57 -2.65 26.82
CA GLU A 295 21.25 -2.22 28.16
C GLU A 295 19.85 -1.60 28.28
N GLU A 296 19.07 -1.66 27.24
CA GLU A 296 17.69 -1.10 27.17
C GLU A 296 17.64 0.43 27.35
N ARG A 297 18.76 1.12 27.09
CA ARG A 297 18.84 2.57 27.15
C ARG A 297 18.35 3.19 25.84
N LEU A 298 17.19 3.83 25.87
CA LEU A 298 16.59 4.52 24.73
C LEU A 298 16.72 6.03 24.90
N VAL A 299 17.59 6.64 24.10
CA VAL A 299 17.81 8.09 24.08
C VAL A 299 17.68 8.59 22.65
N ILE A 300 16.69 9.42 22.39
CA ILE A 300 16.47 10.09 21.11
C ILE A 300 16.74 11.57 21.31
N ARG A 301 17.67 12.13 20.53
CA ARG A 301 17.99 13.56 20.53
C ARG A 301 17.59 14.17 19.19
N ASN A 302 16.75 15.20 19.25
CA ASN A 302 16.26 15.94 18.09
C ASN A 302 15.71 15.06 16.96
N GLY A 303 15.09 13.92 17.32
CA GLY A 303 14.56 12.94 16.36
C GLY A 303 13.34 13.46 15.62
N LYS A 304 13.34 13.38 14.29
CA LYS A 304 12.23 13.80 13.43
C LYS A 304 11.56 12.60 12.77
N HIS A 305 10.24 12.49 12.88
CA HIS A 305 9.52 11.39 12.24
C HIS A 305 9.68 11.46 10.71
N PRO A 306 10.26 10.43 10.06
CA PRO A 306 10.66 10.52 8.65
C PRO A 306 9.50 10.74 7.67
N LEU A 307 8.29 10.28 8.01
CA LEU A 307 7.11 10.43 7.16
C LEU A 307 6.40 11.78 7.30
N LEU A 308 6.81 12.64 8.25
CA LEU A 308 6.24 13.99 8.42
C LEU A 308 7.00 15.08 7.66
N GLY A 309 8.11 14.74 7.01
CA GLY A 309 8.89 15.67 6.21
C GLY A 309 9.37 16.91 6.98
N SER A 310 9.33 18.08 6.33
CA SER A 310 9.79 19.37 6.89
C SER A 310 9.01 19.83 8.13
N ASP A 311 7.78 19.38 8.30
CA ASP A 311 6.88 19.81 9.39
C ASP A 311 7.14 19.06 10.70
N ALA A 312 7.97 17.99 10.65
CA ALA A 312 8.34 17.19 11.80
C ALA A 312 9.04 18.05 12.87
N LYS A 313 8.45 18.09 14.06
CA LYS A 313 9.08 18.74 15.22
C LYS A 313 10.04 17.75 15.89
N PRO A 314 11.21 18.24 16.36
CA PRO A 314 12.21 17.37 16.96
C PRO A 314 11.73 16.78 18.29
N LEU A 315 11.86 15.46 18.43
CA LEU A 315 11.58 14.71 19.64
C LEU A 315 12.86 14.52 20.44
N ASN A 316 12.80 14.85 21.75
CA ASN A 316 13.78 14.46 22.75
C ASN A 316 13.12 13.50 23.74
N LEU A 317 13.64 12.28 23.84
CA LEU A 317 13.13 11.21 24.69
C LEU A 317 14.31 10.51 25.37
N SER A 318 14.21 10.23 26.67
CA SER A 318 15.23 9.45 27.40
C SER A 318 14.53 8.52 28.38
N MET A 319 14.85 7.21 28.32
CA MET A 319 14.35 6.19 29.24
C MET A 319 15.27 4.96 29.27
N GLY A 320 15.01 4.06 30.21
CA GLY A 320 15.73 2.78 30.36
C GLY A 320 16.91 2.84 31.33
N SER A 321 17.42 4.04 31.66
CA SER A 321 18.46 4.22 32.67
C SER A 321 17.91 4.69 34.03
N THR A 322 16.95 5.61 34.00
CA THR A 322 16.36 6.21 35.23
C THR A 322 14.96 5.65 35.47
N TYR A 323 14.17 5.49 34.44
CA TYR A 323 12.82 4.91 34.51
C TYR A 323 12.60 3.92 33.37
N ARG A 324 11.73 2.94 33.64
CA ARG A 324 11.33 1.93 32.67
C ARG A 324 9.97 2.24 32.01
N GLY A 325 9.22 3.18 32.59
CA GLY A 325 7.92 3.60 32.07
C GLY A 325 7.83 5.11 31.87
N ILE A 326 7.26 5.56 30.76
CA ILE A 326 6.91 6.97 30.51
C ILE A 326 5.43 7.04 30.21
N ILE A 327 4.72 7.89 30.96
CA ILE A 327 3.29 8.13 30.77
C ILE A 327 3.07 9.55 30.23
N ILE A 328 2.73 9.64 28.95
CA ILE A 328 2.57 10.91 28.25
C ILE A 328 1.15 11.41 28.41
N THR A 329 1.01 12.65 28.85
CA THR A 329 -0.25 13.32 29.12
C THR A 329 -0.39 14.59 28.28
N GLY A 330 -1.62 15.13 28.16
CA GLY A 330 -1.90 16.35 27.41
C GLY A 330 -3.05 16.18 26.42
N ALA A 331 -3.34 17.22 25.65
CA ALA A 331 -4.42 17.22 24.65
C ALA A 331 -4.18 16.20 23.55
N ASN A 332 -5.24 15.60 22.97
CA ASN A 332 -5.12 14.59 21.91
C ASN A 332 -4.43 15.13 20.66
N ALA A 333 -4.72 16.38 20.28
CA ALA A 333 -4.03 17.06 19.18
C ALA A 333 -2.56 17.45 19.49
N GLY A 334 -2.03 17.14 20.68
CA GLY A 334 -0.69 17.52 21.12
C GLY A 334 0.46 16.71 20.53
N GLY A 335 0.18 15.65 19.76
CA GLY A 335 1.21 14.81 19.15
C GLY A 335 1.67 13.61 19.98
N LYS A 336 0.93 13.19 21.02
CA LYS A 336 1.23 12.01 21.87
C LYS A 336 1.46 10.75 21.05
N THR A 337 0.55 10.43 20.14
CA THR A 337 0.62 9.27 19.24
C THR A 337 1.87 9.34 18.33
N VAL A 338 2.26 10.52 17.88
CA VAL A 338 3.47 10.72 17.07
C VAL A 338 4.73 10.39 17.86
N VAL A 339 4.78 10.74 19.15
CA VAL A 339 5.91 10.36 20.03
C VAL A 339 6.04 8.85 20.13
N LEU A 340 4.94 8.13 20.39
CA LEU A 340 4.95 6.66 20.44
C LEU A 340 5.43 6.07 19.12
N LYS A 341 4.83 6.51 18.01
CA LYS A 341 5.19 6.04 16.67
C LYS A 341 6.66 6.31 16.37
N THR A 342 7.17 7.51 16.67
CA THR A 342 8.57 7.86 16.41
C THR A 342 9.52 6.99 17.21
N ALA A 343 9.27 6.78 18.50
CA ALA A 343 10.12 5.96 19.36
C ALA A 343 10.18 4.50 18.87
N GLY A 344 9.03 3.88 18.59
CA GLY A 344 8.96 2.51 18.09
C GLY A 344 9.54 2.37 16.69
N LEU A 345 9.23 3.30 15.80
CA LEU A 345 9.73 3.31 14.43
C LEU A 345 11.26 3.42 14.37
N PHE A 346 11.86 4.28 15.18
CA PHE A 346 13.33 4.42 15.24
C PHE A 346 14.01 3.14 15.69
N CYS A 347 13.44 2.45 16.69
CA CYS A 347 13.95 1.14 17.09
C CYS A 347 13.89 0.13 15.94
N LEU A 348 12.76 0.04 15.22
CA LEU A 348 12.61 -0.84 14.05
C LEU A 348 13.56 -0.46 12.91
N MET A 349 13.73 0.83 12.61
CA MET A 349 14.63 1.31 11.57
C MET A 349 16.09 0.93 11.87
N VAL A 350 16.55 1.15 13.11
CA VAL A 350 17.90 0.79 13.53
C VAL A 350 18.12 -0.72 13.46
N MET A 351 17.16 -1.51 13.93
CA MET A 351 17.20 -2.97 13.88
C MET A 351 17.09 -3.53 12.43
N PHE A 352 16.64 -2.72 11.50
CA PHE A 352 16.61 -3.02 10.07
C PHE A 352 17.87 -2.57 9.33
N GLY A 353 18.81 -1.93 10.02
CA GLY A 353 20.05 -1.39 9.46
C GLY A 353 19.90 -0.02 8.79
N LEU A 354 18.78 0.67 8.99
CA LEU A 354 18.58 2.05 8.56
C LEU A 354 19.11 3.01 9.61
N GLN A 355 19.69 4.11 9.17
CA GLN A 355 20.01 5.25 10.01
C GLN A 355 18.74 6.06 10.30
N ILE A 356 18.72 6.79 11.40
CA ILE A 356 17.56 7.55 11.85
C ILE A 356 17.80 9.05 11.74
N PRO A 357 16.78 9.86 11.42
CA PRO A 357 16.88 11.32 11.40
C PRO A 357 16.86 11.89 12.83
N ALA A 358 17.95 11.64 13.56
CA ALA A 358 18.21 12.08 14.91
C ALA A 358 19.70 12.43 15.06
N GLU A 359 20.07 13.10 16.15
CA GLU A 359 21.48 13.41 16.44
C GLU A 359 22.32 12.12 16.62
N PRO A 360 23.59 12.13 16.22
CA PRO A 360 24.47 10.95 16.29
C PRO A 360 24.69 10.39 17.70
N ASP A 361 24.54 11.21 18.73
CA ASP A 361 24.65 10.84 20.15
C ASP A 361 23.35 10.25 20.73
N SER A 362 22.37 9.97 19.87
CA SER A 362 21.22 9.16 20.22
C SER A 362 21.65 7.73 20.51
N ASP A 363 20.91 7.04 21.39
CA ASP A 363 21.25 5.71 21.87
C ASP A 363 20.02 4.81 21.76
N ILE A 364 20.07 3.80 20.92
CA ILE A 364 18.92 2.95 20.57
C ILE A 364 19.21 1.51 20.97
N PRO A 365 18.36 0.91 21.84
CA PRO A 365 18.52 -0.47 22.24
C PRO A 365 17.99 -1.45 21.17
N VAL A 366 18.59 -2.63 21.14
CA VAL A 366 18.09 -3.75 20.34
C VAL A 366 17.09 -4.54 21.16
N PHE A 367 15.83 -4.55 20.74
CA PHE A 367 14.77 -5.28 21.40
C PHE A 367 14.55 -6.67 20.76
N GLU A 368 14.20 -7.64 21.58
CA GLU A 368 13.73 -8.94 21.08
C GLU A 368 12.33 -8.80 20.47
N GLN A 369 11.49 -7.96 21.09
CA GLN A 369 10.12 -7.71 20.65
C GLN A 369 9.75 -6.24 20.83
N ILE A 370 8.94 -5.75 19.90
CA ILE A 370 8.29 -4.44 20.00
C ILE A 370 6.81 -4.68 19.78
N PHE A 371 5.99 -4.23 20.70
CA PHE A 371 4.54 -4.26 20.61
C PHE A 371 3.98 -2.86 20.59
N ALA A 372 2.98 -2.64 19.78
CA ALA A 372 2.23 -1.41 19.74
C ALA A 372 0.73 -1.71 19.84
N ASP A 373 0.03 -0.92 20.62
CA ASP A 373 -1.42 -0.80 20.61
C ASP A 373 -1.73 0.68 20.36
N ILE A 374 -1.69 1.06 19.08
CA ILE A 374 -1.78 2.44 18.59
C ILE A 374 -2.83 2.49 17.48
N GLY A 375 -3.74 3.44 17.57
CA GLY A 375 -4.68 3.75 16.50
C GLY A 375 -6.13 3.74 16.95
N ASP A 376 -6.91 4.66 16.39
CA ASP A 376 -8.37 4.71 16.49
C ASP A 376 -8.97 3.55 15.70
N GLN A 377 -9.48 2.56 16.37
CA GLN A 377 -10.44 1.63 15.77
C GLN A 377 -11.83 2.32 15.69
N GLN A 378 -11.87 3.56 15.21
CA GLN A 378 -13.10 4.25 14.84
C GLN A 378 -13.63 3.70 13.50
N SER A 379 -13.88 2.41 13.44
CA SER A 379 -14.89 1.93 12.51
C SER A 379 -16.26 2.16 13.18
N MET A 380 -17.09 2.98 12.55
CA MET A 380 -18.39 3.46 13.03
C MET A 380 -19.42 2.36 13.38
N ALA A 381 -19.02 1.12 13.55
CA ALA A 381 -19.97 0.03 13.68
C ALA A 381 -20.25 -0.44 15.12
N ASN A 382 -19.32 -0.33 16.08
CA ASN A 382 -19.61 -0.82 17.45
C ASN A 382 -18.62 -0.29 18.50
N SER A 383 -19.08 0.53 19.44
CA SER A 383 -18.29 1.00 20.61
C SER A 383 -17.86 -0.14 21.57
N LEU A 384 -18.64 -1.21 21.69
CA LEU A 384 -18.25 -2.41 22.44
C LEU A 384 -17.17 -3.23 21.74
N SER A 385 -17.04 -3.15 20.40
CA SER A 385 -16.01 -3.86 19.64
C SER A 385 -14.63 -3.19 19.76
N THR A 386 -14.54 -1.89 20.06
CA THR A 386 -13.28 -1.18 20.21
C THR A 386 -12.60 -1.53 21.53
N PHE A 387 -13.29 -1.48 22.67
CA PHE A 387 -12.72 -1.85 23.97
C PHE A 387 -12.32 -3.32 24.04
N SER A 388 -13.20 -4.23 23.60
CA SER A 388 -12.87 -5.67 23.57
C SER A 388 -11.69 -5.99 22.63
N GLY A 389 -11.55 -5.25 21.52
CA GLY A 389 -10.39 -5.35 20.61
C GLY A 389 -9.09 -4.94 21.29
N HIS A 390 -9.06 -3.81 22.01
CA HIS A 390 -7.91 -3.36 22.80
C HIS A 390 -7.56 -4.37 23.89
N VAL A 391 -8.54 -4.86 24.67
CA VAL A 391 -8.32 -5.86 25.71
C VAL A 391 -7.76 -7.16 25.14
N HIS A 392 -8.28 -7.63 24.00
CA HIS A 392 -7.75 -8.82 23.33
C HIS A 392 -6.29 -8.63 22.88
N ASN A 393 -5.96 -7.47 22.31
CA ASN A 393 -4.59 -7.16 21.92
C ASN A 393 -3.66 -7.07 23.14
N LEU A 394 -4.09 -6.39 24.20
CA LEU A 394 -3.36 -6.30 25.46
C LEU A 394 -3.10 -7.69 26.08
N ALA A 395 -4.08 -8.60 26.07
CA ALA A 395 -3.90 -9.98 26.52
C ALA A 395 -2.84 -10.71 25.68
N GLY A 396 -2.84 -10.50 24.36
CA GLY A 396 -1.81 -11.03 23.45
C GLY A 396 -0.42 -10.46 23.74
N ILE A 397 -0.31 -9.17 24.04
CA ILE A 397 0.92 -8.48 24.42
C ILE A 397 1.43 -9.02 25.75
N LEU A 398 0.58 -9.05 26.79
CA LEU A 398 0.93 -9.57 28.12
C LEU A 398 1.50 -10.98 28.08
N ASN A 399 0.87 -11.89 27.30
CA ASN A 399 1.32 -13.28 27.19
C ASN A 399 2.68 -13.43 26.49
N LYS A 400 3.05 -12.51 25.59
CA LYS A 400 4.28 -12.58 24.79
C LYS A 400 5.42 -11.73 25.35
N THR A 401 5.11 -10.78 26.22
CA THR A 401 6.09 -9.85 26.81
C THR A 401 7.07 -10.59 27.71
N LYS A 402 8.34 -10.30 27.48
CA LYS A 402 9.51 -10.74 28.26
C LYS A 402 10.44 -9.55 28.46
N ARG A 403 11.57 -9.79 29.13
CA ARG A 403 12.66 -8.80 29.18
C ARG A 403 13.13 -8.45 27.76
N HIS A 404 13.68 -7.30 27.55
CA HIS A 404 14.07 -6.73 26.24
C HIS A 404 12.87 -6.53 25.27
N THR A 405 11.72 -6.16 25.83
CA THR A 405 10.52 -5.81 25.06
C THR A 405 10.20 -4.34 25.22
N LEU A 406 9.90 -3.65 24.11
CA LEU A 406 9.29 -2.31 24.11
C LEU A 406 7.78 -2.43 23.90
N VAL A 407 7.00 -1.81 24.77
CA VAL A 407 5.54 -1.77 24.68
C VAL A 407 5.05 -0.33 24.55
N LEU A 408 4.28 -0.06 23.52
CA LEU A 408 3.75 1.25 23.15
C LEU A 408 2.23 1.21 23.23
N LEU A 409 1.64 1.97 24.14
CA LEU A 409 0.20 1.94 24.43
C LEU A 409 -0.41 3.33 24.23
N ASP A 410 -1.28 3.47 23.26
CA ASP A 410 -1.97 4.74 23.02
C ASP A 410 -3.34 4.74 23.70
N GLU A 411 -3.67 5.83 24.39
CA GLU A 411 -4.92 6.04 25.13
C GLU A 411 -5.34 4.85 26.02
N ILE A 412 -4.36 4.28 26.75
CA ILE A 412 -4.60 3.09 27.58
C ILE A 412 -5.74 3.31 28.60
N GLY A 413 -6.65 2.34 28.65
CA GLY A 413 -7.83 2.35 29.53
C GLY A 413 -9.04 3.03 28.92
N SER A 414 -8.96 3.61 27.71
CA SER A 414 -10.09 4.25 27.05
C SER A 414 -11.16 3.24 26.59
N GLY A 415 -12.39 3.70 26.40
CA GLY A 415 -13.49 2.89 25.86
C GLY A 415 -14.37 2.19 26.90
N THR A 416 -14.11 2.37 28.20
CA THR A 416 -14.96 1.90 29.30
C THR A 416 -15.17 2.98 30.37
N GLU A 417 -15.79 2.62 31.49
CA GLU A 417 -15.97 3.54 32.63
C GLU A 417 -14.59 4.02 33.13
N PRO A 418 -14.37 5.34 33.33
CA PRO A 418 -13.04 5.91 33.60
C PRO A 418 -12.29 5.29 34.77
N ASN A 419 -12.95 4.95 35.87
CA ASN A 419 -12.30 4.36 37.02
C ASN A 419 -11.87 2.89 36.77
N GLU A 420 -12.73 2.10 36.11
CA GLU A 420 -12.42 0.73 35.73
C GLU A 420 -11.31 0.68 34.70
N GLY A 421 -11.38 1.55 33.67
CA GLY A 421 -10.37 1.65 32.65
C GLY A 421 -9.01 2.03 33.20
N ALA A 422 -8.97 3.00 34.12
CA ALA A 422 -7.73 3.41 34.78
C ALA A 422 -7.15 2.31 35.67
N ALA A 423 -7.98 1.60 36.44
CA ALA A 423 -7.53 0.50 37.29
C ALA A 423 -6.94 -0.66 36.47
N LEU A 424 -7.63 -1.06 35.38
CA LEU A 424 -7.12 -2.08 34.47
C LEU A 424 -5.81 -1.66 33.81
N ALA A 425 -5.72 -0.41 33.35
CA ALA A 425 -4.51 0.12 32.70
C ALA A 425 -3.29 0.10 33.64
N ILE A 426 -3.47 0.49 34.91
CA ILE A 426 -2.42 0.46 35.92
C ILE A 426 -1.95 -0.98 36.15
N ALA A 427 -2.89 -1.91 36.37
CA ALA A 427 -2.58 -3.34 36.59
C ALA A 427 -1.82 -3.96 35.39
N VAL A 428 -2.23 -3.62 34.16
CA VAL A 428 -1.53 -4.06 32.93
C VAL A 428 -0.11 -3.48 32.87
N MET A 429 0.08 -2.21 33.17
CA MET A 429 1.40 -1.58 33.13
C MET A 429 2.33 -2.14 34.23
N GLU A 430 1.82 -2.40 35.42
CA GLU A 430 2.56 -3.05 36.50
C GLU A 430 3.01 -4.47 36.10
N GLU A 431 2.12 -5.27 35.52
CA GLU A 431 2.47 -6.62 35.04
C GLU A 431 3.52 -6.60 33.93
N LEU A 432 3.40 -5.67 32.96
CA LEU A 432 4.39 -5.48 31.90
C LEU A 432 5.75 -5.05 32.47
N TYR A 433 5.74 -4.17 33.47
CA TYR A 433 6.94 -3.74 34.18
C TYR A 433 7.60 -4.89 34.92
N GLN A 434 6.85 -5.71 35.67
CA GLN A 434 7.36 -6.89 36.35
C GLN A 434 8.00 -7.90 35.40
N LYS A 435 7.49 -8.01 34.17
CA LYS A 435 8.10 -8.81 33.09
C LYS A 435 9.36 -8.19 32.50
N GLY A 436 9.75 -6.99 32.94
CA GLY A 436 10.95 -6.29 32.52
C GLY A 436 10.82 -5.53 31.19
N ALA A 437 9.61 -5.18 30.76
CA ALA A 437 9.41 -4.36 29.57
C ALA A 437 9.79 -2.89 29.79
N LEU A 438 10.16 -2.19 28.70
CA LEU A 438 10.09 -0.74 28.62
C LEU A 438 8.72 -0.33 28.12
N ILE A 439 8.11 0.67 28.75
CA ILE A 439 6.71 1.03 28.49
C ILE A 439 6.63 2.52 28.14
N ILE A 440 6.03 2.86 27.01
CA ILE A 440 5.60 4.24 26.72
C ILE A 440 4.08 4.19 26.52
N ALA A 441 3.36 4.87 27.39
CA ALA A 441 1.90 4.91 27.34
C ALA A 441 1.39 6.34 27.25
N THR A 442 0.25 6.54 26.59
CA THR A 442 -0.48 7.82 26.63
C THR A 442 -1.80 7.65 27.37
N THR A 443 -2.22 8.68 28.06
CA THR A 443 -3.50 8.68 28.75
C THR A 443 -4.01 10.10 28.99
N HIS A 444 -5.30 10.18 29.26
CA HIS A 444 -5.96 11.40 29.77
C HIS A 444 -6.51 11.22 31.20
N TYR A 445 -6.40 10.01 31.79
CA TYR A 445 -6.94 9.71 33.12
C TYR A 445 -6.07 10.21 34.27
N GLY A 446 -6.71 10.80 35.29
CA GLY A 446 -6.05 11.39 36.46
C GLY A 446 -5.35 10.36 37.34
N GLU A 447 -5.95 9.19 37.51
CA GLU A 447 -5.44 8.07 38.31
C GLU A 447 -4.13 7.53 37.75
N ILE A 448 -4.04 7.40 36.43
CA ILE A 448 -2.82 6.95 35.76
C ILE A 448 -1.71 8.02 35.86
N LYS A 449 -2.07 9.31 35.79
CA LYS A 449 -1.11 10.42 36.05
C LYS A 449 -0.55 10.37 37.46
N ARG A 450 -1.40 10.05 38.45
CA ARG A 450 -0.97 9.87 39.83
C ARG A 450 -0.04 8.68 39.98
N PHE A 451 -0.37 7.53 39.41
CA PHE A 451 0.49 6.35 39.35
C PHE A 451 1.88 6.69 38.81
N ALA A 452 1.96 7.40 37.67
CA ALA A 452 3.24 7.79 37.08
C ALA A 452 4.12 8.71 37.96
N ARG A 453 3.52 9.46 38.88
CA ARG A 453 4.24 10.29 39.82
C ARG A 453 4.69 9.58 41.08
N GLU A 454 3.91 8.59 41.51
CA GLU A 454 4.13 7.88 42.76
C GLU A 454 5.03 6.65 42.60
N HIS A 455 5.08 6.06 41.40
CA HIS A 455 5.88 4.87 41.12
C HIS A 455 7.33 5.26 40.75
N GLU A 456 8.33 4.74 41.43
CA GLU A 456 9.75 5.12 41.31
C GLU A 456 10.33 4.95 39.90
N ASP A 457 9.93 3.89 39.18
CA ASP A 457 10.42 3.55 37.84
C ASP A 457 9.54 4.08 36.71
N PHE A 458 8.50 4.86 37.00
CA PHE A 458 7.68 5.53 36.00
C PHE A 458 7.88 7.04 36.06
N SER A 459 7.92 7.67 34.90
CA SER A 459 7.97 9.13 34.81
C SER A 459 6.75 9.68 34.09
N PRO A 460 6.09 10.68 34.64
CA PRO A 460 5.11 11.42 33.87
C PRO A 460 5.81 12.25 32.80
N ALA A 461 5.14 12.47 31.68
CA ALA A 461 5.58 13.39 30.64
C ALA A 461 4.39 14.17 30.09
N ALA A 462 4.66 15.40 29.65
CA ALA A 462 3.65 16.28 29.11
C ALA A 462 4.00 16.75 27.70
N MET A 463 2.99 16.85 26.84
CA MET A 463 3.13 17.57 25.56
C MET A 463 2.96 19.07 25.81
N ARG A 464 3.98 19.85 25.44
CA ARG A 464 3.98 21.30 25.59
C ARG A 464 2.95 21.97 24.67
N PHE A 465 2.22 22.91 25.23
CA PHE A 465 1.17 23.65 24.54
C PHE A 465 1.38 25.15 24.71
N ASP A 466 1.29 25.89 23.62
CA ASP A 466 1.34 27.35 23.65
C ASP A 466 -0.04 27.88 24.06
N LYS A 467 -0.11 28.40 25.30
CA LYS A 467 -1.35 28.96 25.86
C LYS A 467 -1.80 30.26 25.17
N GLU A 468 -0.89 31.01 24.58
CA GLU A 468 -1.21 32.27 23.91
C GLU A 468 -1.77 32.05 22.50
N LYS A 469 -1.09 31.18 21.72
CA LYS A 469 -1.45 30.90 20.33
C LYS A 469 -2.46 29.78 20.14
N LEU A 470 -2.87 29.08 21.21
CA LEU A 470 -3.75 27.90 21.15
C LEU A 470 -3.21 26.78 20.27
N GLN A 471 -1.89 26.61 20.22
CA GLN A 471 -1.27 25.63 19.34
C GLN A 471 -0.37 24.66 20.11
N PRO A 472 -0.39 23.36 19.76
CA PRO A 472 0.58 22.42 20.30
C PRO A 472 1.99 22.77 19.80
N LEU A 473 2.97 22.76 20.71
CA LEU A 473 4.37 22.96 20.37
C LEU A 473 5.05 21.65 19.97
N TYR A 474 4.37 20.52 20.13
CA TYR A 474 4.86 19.17 19.81
C TYR A 474 6.20 18.82 20.53
N GLN A 475 6.46 19.44 21.67
CA GLN A 475 7.63 19.18 22.49
C GLN A 475 7.24 18.33 23.70
N LEU A 476 8.00 17.25 23.94
CA LEU A 476 7.82 16.38 25.09
C LEU A 476 8.66 16.91 26.27
N LEU A 477 8.03 17.06 27.44
CA LEU A 477 8.67 17.44 28.70
C LEU A 477 8.54 16.24 29.65
N ILE A 478 9.67 15.58 29.94
CA ILE A 478 9.72 14.43 30.85
C ILE A 478 9.81 14.97 32.28
N GLY A 479 9.14 14.31 33.24
CA GLY A 479 9.04 14.73 34.63
C GLY A 479 7.90 15.72 34.91
N GLU A 480 7.24 16.22 33.86
CA GLU A 480 6.12 17.15 34.01
C GLU A 480 4.76 16.43 33.76
N THR A 481 3.72 16.89 34.46
CA THR A 481 2.35 16.45 34.20
C THR A 481 1.60 17.51 33.43
N GLY A 482 1.01 17.13 32.30
CA GLY A 482 0.15 18.03 31.53
C GLY A 482 -1.14 18.36 32.29
N GLU A 483 -1.41 19.65 32.46
CA GLU A 483 -2.68 20.14 32.96
C GLU A 483 -3.80 19.93 31.91
N SER A 484 -5.01 19.68 32.38
CA SER A 484 -6.19 19.70 31.50
C SER A 484 -6.45 21.16 31.07
N GLN A 485 -6.41 21.39 29.76
CA GLN A 485 -6.58 22.76 29.21
C GLN A 485 -8.00 23.02 28.70
N ALA A 486 -8.94 22.06 28.91
CA ALA A 486 -10.28 22.13 28.36
C ALA A 486 -11.02 23.43 28.74
N LEU A 487 -10.97 23.82 30.03
CA LEU A 487 -11.63 25.04 30.49
C LEU A 487 -10.98 26.31 29.91
N TRP A 488 -9.67 26.31 29.78
CA TRP A 488 -8.94 27.43 29.20
C TRP A 488 -9.23 27.57 27.69
N ILE A 489 -9.27 26.46 26.95
CA ILE A 489 -9.68 26.44 25.54
C ILE A 489 -11.13 26.91 25.41
N ALA A 490 -12.02 26.45 26.28
CA ALA A 490 -13.41 26.86 26.29
C ALA A 490 -13.57 28.40 26.53
N GLN A 491 -12.74 28.96 27.40
CA GLN A 491 -12.69 30.41 27.65
C GLN A 491 -12.23 31.19 26.40
N LYS A 492 -11.19 30.72 25.73
CA LYS A 492 -10.68 31.32 24.47
C LYS A 492 -11.66 31.19 23.30
N MET A 493 -12.47 30.16 23.31
CA MET A 493 -13.57 29.97 22.35
C MET A 493 -14.82 30.75 22.70
N ASN A 494 -14.70 31.74 23.60
CA ASN A 494 -15.77 32.65 24.04
C ASN A 494 -16.95 31.97 24.76
N ILE A 495 -16.71 30.85 25.45
CA ILE A 495 -17.69 30.35 26.42
C ILE A 495 -17.76 31.33 27.58
N ASP A 496 -19.00 31.70 27.99
CA ASP A 496 -19.23 32.67 29.06
C ASP A 496 -18.44 32.34 30.32
N ASN A 497 -17.70 33.31 30.85
CA ASN A 497 -16.87 33.18 32.04
C ASN A 497 -17.63 32.64 33.27
N ARG A 498 -18.95 32.86 33.33
CA ARG A 498 -19.81 32.27 34.38
C ARG A 498 -19.88 30.75 34.29
N ILE A 499 -19.90 30.20 33.06
CA ILE A 499 -19.89 28.76 32.83
C ILE A 499 -18.52 28.19 33.20
N ILE A 500 -17.43 28.86 32.81
CA ILE A 500 -16.06 28.45 33.12
C ILE A 500 -15.85 28.40 34.65
N LYS A 501 -16.24 29.48 35.39
CA LYS A 501 -16.15 29.52 36.87
C LYS A 501 -16.95 28.38 37.51
N LYS A 502 -18.17 28.17 37.04
CA LYS A 502 -19.04 27.10 37.54
C LYS A 502 -18.46 25.71 37.26
N SER A 503 -17.80 25.52 36.10
CA SER A 503 -17.10 24.27 35.78
C SER A 503 -15.88 24.06 36.69
N GLN A 504 -15.17 25.12 37.05
CA GLN A 504 -14.05 25.06 38.02
C GLN A 504 -14.57 24.68 39.42
N GLU A 505 -15.67 25.27 39.86
CA GLU A 505 -16.35 24.92 41.13
C GLU A 505 -16.75 23.43 41.15
N TYR A 506 -17.33 22.92 40.03
CA TYR A 506 -17.69 21.49 39.93
C TYR A 506 -16.47 20.57 40.01
N LEU A 507 -15.33 20.95 39.41
CA LEU A 507 -14.11 20.19 39.50
C LEU A 507 -13.52 20.15 40.93
N GLN A 508 -13.62 21.27 41.68
CA GLN A 508 -13.09 21.38 43.02
C GLN A 508 -13.98 20.71 44.07
N HIS A 509 -15.28 20.92 44.00
CA HIS A 509 -16.22 20.52 45.05
C HIS A 509 -17.02 19.27 44.72
N LYS A 510 -17.02 18.82 43.46
CA LYS A 510 -17.79 17.66 42.96
C LYS A 510 -19.31 17.77 43.30
N THR A 511 -19.80 19.00 43.56
CA THR A 511 -21.19 19.28 43.90
C THR A 511 -21.83 20.15 42.83
N PHE A 512 -23.04 19.82 42.45
CA PHE A 512 -23.80 20.58 41.47
C PHE A 512 -25.18 20.95 42.02
N SER A 513 -25.76 22.04 41.51
CA SER A 513 -27.09 22.50 41.96
C SER A 513 -28.17 21.55 41.45
N THR A 514 -28.88 20.91 42.40
CA THR A 514 -30.03 20.05 42.13
C THR A 514 -31.37 20.79 42.25
N LYS A 515 -31.35 22.09 42.59
CA LYS A 515 -32.58 22.86 42.74
C LYS A 515 -33.25 23.09 41.38
N ARG A 516 -34.52 22.73 41.31
CA ARG A 516 -35.35 23.01 40.14
C ARG A 516 -35.49 24.53 39.99
N LYS A 517 -35.08 25.06 38.83
CA LYS A 517 -35.31 26.45 38.50
C LYS A 517 -36.76 26.58 38.02
N GLU A 518 -37.58 27.34 38.74
CA GLU A 518 -38.85 27.81 38.20
C GLU A 518 -38.50 28.83 37.10
N PHE A 519 -38.68 28.46 35.87
CA PHE A 519 -38.64 29.41 34.78
C PHE A 519 -39.86 30.32 34.98
N ALA A 520 -39.65 31.58 35.38
CA ALA A 520 -40.68 32.58 35.39
C ALA A 520 -41.37 32.52 34.02
N GLN A 521 -42.63 32.17 34.02
CA GLN A 521 -43.47 32.33 32.84
C GLN A 521 -43.40 33.82 32.48
N GLN A 522 -42.64 34.17 31.46
CA GLN A 522 -42.94 35.39 30.74
C GLN A 522 -44.37 35.19 30.23
N ALA A 523 -45.27 35.97 30.79
CA ALA A 523 -46.63 36.13 30.30
C ALA A 523 -46.51 36.72 28.87
N ALA A 524 -46.30 35.89 27.90
CA ALA A 524 -46.75 36.11 26.56
C ALA A 524 -48.15 35.53 26.54
N VAL A 525 -49.13 36.46 26.54
CA VAL A 525 -50.47 36.17 26.06
C VAL A 525 -50.28 35.67 24.61
N GLN A 526 -50.13 34.39 24.48
CA GLN A 526 -50.50 33.64 23.29
C GLN A 526 -51.63 32.76 23.73
N GLU A 527 -52.80 33.10 23.16
CA GLU A 527 -53.99 32.27 23.21
C GLU A 527 -53.54 30.80 23.15
N LYS A 528 -53.97 30.04 24.16
CA LYS A 528 -53.94 28.58 24.09
C LYS A 528 -54.73 28.19 22.85
N GLU A 529 -54.13 28.02 21.73
CA GLU A 529 -54.67 27.13 20.72
C GLU A 529 -54.89 25.80 21.44
N ALA A 530 -56.17 25.47 21.63
CA ALA A 530 -56.57 24.16 22.09
C ALA A 530 -55.82 23.15 21.20
N VAL A 531 -55.11 22.23 21.82
CA VAL A 531 -54.44 21.12 21.11
C VAL A 531 -55.53 20.45 20.28
N LYS A 532 -55.66 20.80 19.00
CA LYS A 532 -56.58 20.15 18.08
C LYS A 532 -56.18 18.67 18.08
N LEU A 533 -57.02 17.83 18.63
CA LEU A 533 -56.89 16.40 18.55
C LEU A 533 -56.85 16.04 17.06
N LEU A 534 -55.85 15.27 16.66
CA LEU A 534 -55.76 14.73 15.31
C LEU A 534 -56.77 13.59 15.16
N HIS A 535 -57.53 13.59 14.07
CA HIS A 535 -58.53 12.57 13.82
C HIS A 535 -58.10 11.64 12.67
N THR A 536 -58.58 10.43 12.70
CA THR A 536 -58.36 9.47 11.59
C THR A 536 -58.85 10.08 10.28
N GLY A 537 -58.02 10.04 9.25
CA GLY A 537 -58.29 10.65 7.94
C GLY A 537 -57.66 12.04 7.75
N ASP A 538 -57.15 12.69 8.81
CA ASP A 538 -56.44 13.96 8.70
C ASP A 538 -55.21 13.83 7.81
N ARG A 539 -55.01 14.80 6.92
CA ARG A 539 -53.75 14.92 6.21
C ARG A 539 -52.73 15.60 7.09
N VAL A 540 -51.64 14.93 7.33
CA VAL A 540 -50.57 15.41 8.21
C VAL A 540 -49.28 15.60 7.46
N LEU A 541 -48.50 16.61 7.84
CA LEU A 541 -47.15 16.87 7.38
C LEU A 541 -46.17 16.23 8.38
N LEU A 542 -45.30 15.41 7.89
CA LEU A 542 -44.16 14.84 8.65
C LEU A 542 -43.01 15.85 8.60
N THR A 543 -42.57 16.33 9.76
CA THR A 543 -41.59 17.43 9.82
C THR A 543 -40.17 16.96 9.50
N ASP A 544 -39.89 15.65 9.56
CA ASP A 544 -38.54 15.08 9.33
C ASP A 544 -38.13 15.09 7.86
N ASP A 545 -39.06 14.79 6.98
CA ASP A 545 -38.79 14.64 5.53
C ASP A 545 -39.66 15.58 4.66
N GLN A 546 -40.42 16.49 5.31
CA GLN A 546 -41.34 17.41 4.63
C GLN A 546 -42.39 16.72 3.75
N SER A 547 -42.71 15.48 4.07
CA SER A 547 -43.65 14.66 3.30
C SER A 547 -45.04 14.65 3.92
N TYR A 548 -46.06 14.27 3.14
CA TYR A 548 -47.46 14.18 3.61
C TYR A 548 -47.88 12.73 3.79
N GLY A 549 -48.67 12.48 4.84
CA GLY A 549 -49.34 11.21 5.10
C GLY A 549 -50.78 11.41 5.54
N ILE A 550 -51.53 10.32 5.68
CA ILE A 550 -52.90 10.32 6.24
C ILE A 550 -52.84 9.67 7.61
N LEU A 551 -53.39 10.37 8.63
CA LEU A 551 -53.42 9.83 9.98
C LEU A 551 -54.36 8.64 10.05
N TYR A 552 -53.83 7.50 10.52
CA TYR A 552 -54.63 6.29 10.75
C TYR A 552 -55.18 6.25 12.18
N ARG A 553 -54.32 6.48 13.19
CA ARG A 553 -54.71 6.43 14.59
C ARG A 553 -53.79 7.28 15.47
N ASP A 554 -54.42 8.05 16.37
CA ASP A 554 -53.80 8.76 17.47
C ASP A 554 -54.40 8.26 18.77
N GLU A 555 -53.64 7.51 19.57
CA GLU A 555 -54.10 6.98 20.87
C GLU A 555 -53.75 7.89 22.05
N GLY A 556 -53.32 9.13 21.77
CA GLY A 556 -52.90 10.09 22.81
C GLY A 556 -51.56 9.75 23.46
N LYS A 557 -50.80 8.80 22.88
CA LYS A 557 -49.43 8.43 23.28
C LYS A 557 -48.40 9.24 22.48
N ASP A 558 -47.13 9.10 22.83
CA ASP A 558 -46.02 9.83 22.16
C ASP A 558 -45.85 9.48 20.68
N GLN A 559 -46.52 8.44 20.17
CA GLN A 559 -46.47 7.98 18.80
C GLN A 559 -47.86 7.90 18.17
N VAL A 560 -47.91 8.19 16.87
CA VAL A 560 -49.09 8.08 16.02
C VAL A 560 -48.81 7.21 14.81
N LEU A 561 -49.84 6.54 14.29
CA LEU A 561 -49.79 5.77 13.08
C LEU A 561 -50.22 6.59 11.87
N VAL A 562 -49.33 6.72 10.90
CA VAL A 562 -49.53 7.48 9.67
C VAL A 562 -49.42 6.55 8.45
N TYR A 563 -50.36 6.62 7.56
CA TYR A 563 -50.37 5.89 6.29
C TYR A 563 -49.73 6.75 5.20
N GLN A 564 -48.63 6.23 4.66
CA GLN A 564 -47.83 6.90 3.63
C GLN A 564 -47.28 5.87 2.65
N ASN A 565 -47.37 6.15 1.36
CA ASN A 565 -46.83 5.27 0.28
C ASN A 565 -47.27 3.79 0.37
N ASN A 566 -48.55 3.56 0.70
CA ASN A 566 -49.16 2.23 0.91
C ASN A 566 -48.61 1.44 2.11
N GLU A 567 -47.93 2.10 3.05
CA GLU A 567 -47.41 1.49 4.27
C GLU A 567 -47.85 2.26 5.51
N MET A 568 -48.02 1.55 6.64
CA MET A 568 -48.23 2.13 7.95
C MET A 568 -46.90 2.41 8.64
N LYS A 569 -46.69 3.65 9.06
CA LYS A 569 -45.48 4.08 9.79
C LYS A 569 -45.86 4.63 11.17
N GLU A 570 -45.13 4.19 12.17
CA GLU A 570 -45.15 4.79 13.49
C GLU A 570 -44.25 6.02 13.53
N VAL A 571 -44.83 7.19 13.89
CA VAL A 571 -44.12 8.48 13.94
C VAL A 571 -44.35 9.13 15.28
N PHE A 572 -43.34 9.79 15.84
CA PHE A 572 -43.53 10.54 17.08
C PHE A 572 -44.52 11.69 16.89
N ARG A 573 -45.50 11.82 17.79
CA ARG A 573 -46.55 12.83 17.75
C ARG A 573 -46.04 14.26 17.52
N LYS A 574 -44.93 14.62 18.16
CA LYS A 574 -44.26 15.92 18.03
C LYS A 574 -43.71 16.23 16.63
N ARG A 575 -43.61 15.24 15.77
CA ARG A 575 -43.11 15.37 14.38
C ARG A 575 -44.24 15.39 13.35
N VAL A 576 -45.46 15.44 13.81
CA VAL A 576 -46.65 15.41 12.97
C VAL A 576 -47.44 16.70 13.16
N GLN A 577 -47.63 17.44 12.06
CA GLN A 577 -48.43 18.66 12.03
C GLN A 577 -49.70 18.46 11.19
N LEU A 578 -50.83 18.91 11.68
CA LEU A 578 -52.07 18.91 10.89
C LEU A 578 -51.87 19.82 9.67
N SER A 579 -52.08 19.28 8.49
CA SER A 579 -52.02 20.01 7.22
C SER A 579 -53.43 20.38 6.75
N VAL A 580 -54.32 19.40 6.68
CA VAL A 580 -55.71 19.57 6.29
C VAL A 580 -56.55 18.62 7.12
N PRO A 581 -57.61 19.09 7.84
CA PRO A 581 -58.51 18.21 8.58
C PRO A 581 -59.36 17.34 7.64
N TRP A 582 -59.72 16.15 8.13
CA TRP A 582 -60.44 15.16 7.33
C TRP A 582 -61.79 15.66 6.80
N GLU A 583 -62.49 16.54 7.56
CA GLU A 583 -63.77 17.14 7.16
C GLU A 583 -63.66 17.98 5.87
N GLU A 584 -62.48 18.55 5.58
CA GLU A 584 -62.25 19.30 4.34
C GLU A 584 -61.84 18.40 3.16
N LEU A 585 -61.37 17.18 3.46
CA LEU A 585 -60.88 16.24 2.44
C LEU A 585 -61.93 15.25 1.96
N TYR A 586 -62.91 14.92 2.83
CA TYR A 586 -63.88 13.87 2.53
C TYR A 586 -65.31 14.31 2.85
N PRO A 587 -66.32 13.81 2.12
CA PRO A 587 -67.76 14.04 2.44
C PRO A 587 -68.10 13.50 3.83
N ALA A 588 -69.15 14.10 4.47
CA ALA A 588 -69.57 13.76 5.83
C ALA A 588 -69.89 12.26 6.04
N ASP A 589 -70.34 11.56 5.03
CA ASP A 589 -70.70 10.13 5.06
C ASP A 589 -69.59 9.21 4.55
N TYR A 590 -68.38 9.69 4.38
CA TYR A 590 -67.28 8.92 3.84
C TYR A 590 -66.75 7.92 4.84
N ASP A 591 -66.60 6.66 4.41
CA ASP A 591 -66.00 5.58 5.21
C ASP A 591 -64.48 5.75 5.26
N LEU A 592 -63.98 6.43 6.30
CA LEU A 592 -62.56 6.75 6.49
C LEU A 592 -61.66 5.49 6.63
N GLU A 593 -62.19 4.37 7.14
CA GLU A 593 -61.43 3.11 7.19
C GLU A 593 -61.10 2.59 5.80
N SER A 594 -61.91 2.94 4.83
CA SER A 594 -61.68 2.57 3.43
C SER A 594 -60.40 3.19 2.83
N LEU A 595 -59.84 4.25 3.39
CA LEU A 595 -58.61 4.89 2.92
C LEU A 595 -57.37 4.00 3.11
N PHE A 596 -57.41 3.12 4.08
CA PHE A 596 -56.29 2.30 4.52
C PHE A 596 -56.36 0.84 4.02
N VAL A 597 -57.38 0.52 3.22
CA VAL A 597 -57.61 -0.82 2.68
C VAL A 597 -57.47 -0.82 1.15
N SER A 598 -56.81 -1.81 0.58
CA SER A 598 -56.58 -1.87 -0.86
C SER A 598 -57.89 -1.92 -1.65
N PHE A 599 -57.89 -1.42 -2.88
CA PHE A 599 -59.07 -1.46 -3.76
C PHE A 599 -59.60 -2.91 -3.99
N GLU A 600 -58.70 -3.86 -4.02
CA GLU A 600 -59.10 -5.28 -4.19
C GLU A 600 -59.80 -5.82 -2.95
N GLU A 601 -59.35 -5.50 -1.76
CA GLU A 601 -59.97 -5.90 -0.48
C GLU A 601 -61.33 -5.21 -0.30
N ARG A 602 -61.46 -3.95 -0.64
CA ARG A 602 -62.74 -3.22 -0.63
C ARG A 602 -63.73 -3.82 -1.59
N LYS A 603 -63.29 -4.22 -2.78
CA LYS A 603 -64.11 -4.89 -3.77
C LYS A 603 -64.56 -6.27 -3.28
N LYS A 604 -63.68 -7.03 -2.67
CA LYS A 604 -64.01 -8.33 -2.06
C LYS A 604 -65.01 -8.21 -0.94
N ALA A 605 -64.84 -7.26 -0.04
CA ALA A 605 -65.75 -7.00 1.08
C ALA A 605 -67.16 -6.57 0.60
N ARG A 606 -67.25 -5.73 -0.44
CA ARG A 606 -68.50 -5.29 -1.06
C ARG A 606 -69.23 -6.41 -1.79
N ASP A 607 -68.47 -7.22 -2.51
CA ASP A 607 -69.01 -8.38 -3.23
C ASP A 607 -69.48 -9.48 -2.28
N LEU A 608 -68.87 -9.62 -1.12
CA LEU A 608 -69.31 -10.49 -0.02
C LEU A 608 -70.62 -9.96 0.61
N LYS A 609 -70.71 -8.66 0.92
CA LYS A 609 -71.96 -8.03 1.44
C LYS A 609 -73.14 -8.16 0.47
N ARG A 610 -72.87 -8.21 -0.87
CA ARG A 610 -73.87 -8.40 -1.91
C ARG A 610 -74.22 -9.87 -2.18
N GLY A 611 -73.67 -10.82 -1.40
CA GLY A 611 -74.04 -12.24 -1.51
C GLY A 611 -73.44 -12.99 -2.70
N SER A 612 -72.33 -12.49 -3.29
CA SER A 612 -71.70 -13.10 -4.45
C SER A 612 -71.15 -14.49 -4.16
N LYS A 613 -71.72 -15.50 -4.81
CA LYS A 613 -71.26 -16.91 -4.75
C LYS A 613 -69.78 -17.07 -5.16
N LYS A 614 -69.25 -16.19 -6.02
CA LYS A 614 -67.89 -16.19 -6.50
C LYS A 614 -66.90 -15.69 -5.44
N ALA A 615 -67.29 -14.69 -4.67
CA ALA A 615 -66.49 -14.15 -3.55
C ALA A 615 -66.41 -15.12 -2.36
N ARG A 616 -67.48 -15.84 -2.04
CA ARG A 616 -67.46 -16.93 -1.04
C ARG A 616 -66.55 -18.08 -1.43
N LYS A 617 -66.56 -18.53 -2.70
CA LYS A 617 -65.66 -19.58 -3.19
C LYS A 617 -64.17 -19.17 -3.16
N MET A 618 -63.86 -17.89 -3.32
CA MET A 618 -62.48 -17.40 -3.20
C MET A 618 -62.00 -17.39 -1.73
N LEU A 619 -62.85 -17.00 -0.79
CA LEU A 619 -62.57 -17.07 0.64
C LEU A 619 -62.31 -18.50 1.12
N ASP A 620 -63.11 -19.47 0.69
CA ASP A 620 -62.90 -20.89 1.02
C ASP A 620 -61.60 -21.45 0.41
N LYS A 621 -61.15 -20.93 -0.73
CA LYS A 621 -59.85 -21.28 -1.31
C LYS A 621 -58.68 -20.65 -0.57
N GLU A 622 -58.82 -19.42 -0.12
CA GLU A 622 -57.79 -18.72 0.67
C GLU A 622 -57.66 -19.30 2.11
N ALA A 623 -58.80 -19.65 2.72
CA ALA A 623 -58.80 -20.34 4.00
C ALA A 623 -58.12 -21.72 3.96
N LYS A 624 -58.31 -22.48 2.87
CA LYS A 624 -57.63 -23.75 2.61
C LYS A 624 -56.12 -23.61 2.29
N LYS A 625 -55.65 -22.44 1.81
CA LYS A 625 -54.24 -22.16 1.57
C LYS A 625 -53.50 -21.70 2.84
N ARG A 626 -54.19 -21.28 3.89
CA ARG A 626 -53.60 -20.87 5.19
C ARG A 626 -53.52 -22.03 6.21
N GLN A 627 -54.08 -23.19 5.87
CA GLN A 627 -54.05 -24.42 6.70
C GLN A 627 -53.04 -25.48 6.18
N ASN A 628 -52.38 -25.20 5.03
CA ASN A 628 -51.19 -25.92 4.60
C ASN A 628 -49.99 -24.94 4.67
#